data_f93b3773fb80e661225da94c2fb0659c
#
_entry.id   f93b3773fb80e661225da94c2fb0659c
#
_cell.length_a   1.000
_cell.length_b   1.000
_cell.length_c   1.000
_cell.angle_alpha   90.00
_cell.angle_beta   90.00
_cell.angle_gamma   90.00
#
_symmetry.space_group_name_H-M   'P 1'
#
loop_
_entity.id
_entity.type
_entity.pdbx_description
1 polymer ?
#
loop_
_entity_poly.entity_id
_entity_poly.type
_entity_poly.pdbx_seq_one_letter_code
_entity_poly.pdbx_strand_id
1 'polypeptide(L)'
;AVFGDVLSNLLKFNGNKVTKEYYINDYGKQIDDFSESVFFRLREIKFKEIFPQNKNLYPGHYIIDIAHKILKKDPKINLSSFDKIKTKISKESLNYSLNLIKADLNKLGIKHDKFISERTIVNKNLVNKTVEKLKKNKFVVEGFLSPPKGEENLQWKKTKRLIFKSTLFGDDLDRALKKDDGSWTYFANDVTYHADKVSRKYDYLVNILGADHTGYIKRISAAVQALSKNKTILICKVCQLVKLFKNGEPYKMSKRSGDFISVSDLLNEVGKDSVRFMMLNRGNDAEIDFDFNKVMX
;
A
#
# COMPACT_ATOMS: atom_id res chain seq x y z
N ALA A 1 -1.31 11.69 0.24
CA ALA A 1 -0.35 12.14 1.29
C ALA A 1 -0.70 13.54 1.79
N VAL A 2 -0.91 14.51 0.89
CA VAL A 2 -1.17 15.92 1.28
C VAL A 2 -2.40 16.02 2.19
N PHE A 3 -3.51 15.38 1.81
CA PHE A 3 -4.74 15.41 2.61
C PHE A 3 -4.48 14.93 4.04
N GLY A 4 -3.80 13.80 4.17
CA GLY A 4 -3.48 13.22 5.48
C GLY A 4 -2.59 14.12 6.32
N ASP A 5 -1.62 14.75 5.70
CA ASP A 5 -0.70 15.67 6.37
C ASP A 5 -1.44 16.90 6.91
N VAL A 6 -2.31 17.49 6.10
CA VAL A 6 -3.08 18.69 6.50
C VAL A 6 -4.06 18.32 7.61
N LEU A 7 -4.75 17.20 7.49
CA LEU A 7 -5.64 16.72 8.54
C LEU A 7 -4.90 16.54 9.86
N SER A 8 -3.71 15.92 9.80
CA SER A 8 -2.85 15.73 10.96
C SER A 8 -2.49 17.07 11.60
N ASN A 9 -2.10 18.05 10.78
CA ASN A 9 -1.72 19.38 11.28
C ASN A 9 -2.90 20.09 11.95
N LEU A 10 -4.09 19.96 11.37
CA LEU A 10 -5.30 20.57 11.95
C LEU A 10 -5.65 19.90 13.30
N LEU A 11 -5.53 18.58 13.38
CA LEU A 11 -5.82 17.86 14.62
C LEU A 11 -4.82 18.26 15.72
N LYS A 12 -3.55 18.40 15.36
CA LYS A 12 -2.52 18.86 16.30
C LYS A 12 -2.82 20.29 16.78
N PHE A 13 -3.20 21.15 15.86
CA PHE A 13 -3.54 22.53 16.18
C PHE A 13 -4.69 22.60 17.20
N ASN A 14 -5.63 21.66 17.11
CA ASN A 14 -6.76 21.57 18.03
C ASN A 14 -6.43 20.80 19.32
N GLY A 15 -5.16 20.51 19.57
CA GLY A 15 -4.72 19.95 20.84
C GLY A 15 -4.64 18.44 20.89
N ASN A 16 -4.83 17.75 19.76
CA ASN A 16 -4.73 16.29 19.73
C ASN A 16 -3.28 15.84 19.57
N LYS A 17 -2.96 14.70 20.18
CA LYS A 17 -1.70 14.00 19.90
C LYS A 17 -1.90 13.17 18.65
N VAL A 18 -1.06 13.38 17.64
CA VAL A 18 -1.20 12.70 16.35
C VAL A 18 0.10 11.99 16.00
N THR A 19 -0.02 10.72 15.62
CA THR A 19 1.09 9.94 15.04
C THR A 19 0.78 9.73 13.56
N LYS A 20 1.64 10.23 12.68
CA LYS A 20 1.52 10.02 11.24
C LYS A 20 2.30 8.77 10.86
N GLU A 21 1.62 7.81 10.24
CA GLU A 21 2.19 6.52 9.94
C GLU A 21 2.08 6.22 8.45
N TYR A 22 3.18 5.74 7.88
CA TYR A 22 3.25 5.30 6.49
C TYR A 22 3.38 3.77 6.47
N TYR A 23 2.50 3.12 5.72
CA TYR A 23 2.52 1.67 5.56
C TYR A 23 3.41 1.32 4.37
N ILE A 24 4.49 0.58 4.64
CA ILE A 24 5.42 0.15 3.60
C ILE A 24 4.91 -1.17 3.03
N ASN A 25 4.54 -1.15 1.76
CA ASN A 25 4.00 -2.32 1.05
C ASN A 25 5.16 -3.16 0.52
N ASP A 26 5.86 -3.86 1.42
CA ASP A 26 7.09 -4.61 1.12
C ASP A 26 6.90 -6.13 1.19
N TYR A 27 5.70 -6.62 0.91
CA TYR A 27 5.38 -8.04 1.00
C TYR A 27 4.46 -8.44 -0.15
N GLY A 28 4.66 -9.66 -0.66
CA GLY A 28 3.80 -10.25 -1.68
C GLY A 28 4.48 -10.39 -3.03
N LYS A 29 3.72 -10.89 -4.01
CA LYS A 29 4.22 -11.19 -5.35
C LYS A 29 4.78 -9.95 -6.06
N GLN A 30 4.20 -8.79 -5.82
CA GLN A 30 4.67 -7.53 -6.43
C GLN A 30 6.14 -7.25 -6.08
N ILE A 31 6.55 -7.60 -4.87
CA ILE A 31 7.93 -7.38 -4.44
C ILE A 31 8.87 -8.38 -5.12
N ASP A 32 8.40 -9.60 -5.34
CA ASP A 32 9.16 -10.60 -6.09
C ASP A 32 9.36 -10.14 -7.54
N ASP A 33 8.30 -9.65 -8.18
CA ASP A 33 8.37 -9.15 -9.57
C ASP A 33 9.30 -7.94 -9.67
N PHE A 34 9.24 -7.05 -8.70
CA PHE A 34 10.12 -5.88 -8.61
C PHE A 34 11.58 -6.31 -8.48
N SER A 35 11.85 -7.23 -7.57
CA SER A 35 13.20 -7.74 -7.32
C SER A 35 13.76 -8.49 -8.54
N GLU A 36 12.90 -9.26 -9.20
CA GLU A 36 13.30 -9.99 -10.42
C GLU A 36 13.62 -9.00 -11.55
N SER A 37 12.88 -7.90 -11.63
CA SER A 37 13.17 -6.84 -12.61
C SER A 37 14.58 -6.27 -12.38
N VAL A 38 14.93 -6.01 -11.13
CA VAL A 38 16.28 -5.53 -10.77
C VAL A 38 17.32 -6.58 -11.14
N PHE A 39 17.05 -7.86 -10.87
CA PHE A 39 17.94 -8.95 -11.20
C PHE A 39 18.26 -8.98 -12.71
N PHE A 40 17.24 -8.88 -13.55
CA PHE A 40 17.44 -8.90 -15.00
C PHE A 40 18.14 -7.64 -15.50
N ARG A 41 17.95 -6.48 -14.86
CA ARG A 41 18.74 -5.29 -15.21
C ARG A 41 20.19 -5.45 -14.80
N LEU A 42 20.47 -6.11 -13.69
CA LEU A 42 21.85 -6.42 -13.27
C LEU A 42 22.54 -7.31 -14.34
N ARG A 43 21.84 -8.32 -14.82
CA ARG A 43 22.37 -9.20 -15.86
C ARG A 43 22.55 -8.46 -17.20
N GLU A 44 21.63 -7.57 -17.55
CA GLU A 44 21.75 -6.72 -18.73
C GLU A 44 23.01 -5.87 -18.66
N ILE A 45 23.25 -5.23 -17.53
CA ILE A 45 24.42 -4.34 -17.36
C ILE A 45 25.72 -5.14 -17.36
N LYS A 46 25.76 -6.24 -16.62
CA LYS A 46 26.99 -7.01 -16.41
C LYS A 46 27.34 -7.94 -17.56
N PHE A 47 26.34 -8.57 -18.19
CA PHE A 47 26.54 -9.61 -19.20
C PHE A 47 25.99 -9.25 -20.58
N LYS A 48 25.43 -8.05 -20.73
CA LYS A 48 24.83 -7.58 -21.98
C LYS A 48 23.65 -8.44 -22.45
N GLU A 49 22.97 -9.08 -21.53
CA GLU A 49 21.76 -9.86 -21.83
C GLU A 49 20.58 -8.91 -22.11
N ILE A 50 19.64 -9.36 -22.93
CA ILE A 50 18.44 -8.59 -23.26
C ILE A 50 17.47 -8.66 -22.07
N PHE A 51 16.96 -7.51 -21.64
CA PHE A 51 15.95 -7.45 -20.58
C PHE A 51 14.67 -8.13 -21.09
N PRO A 52 14.13 -9.11 -20.35
CA PRO A 52 12.95 -9.85 -20.83
C PRO A 52 11.73 -8.96 -21.04
N GLN A 53 10.99 -9.25 -22.12
CA GLN A 53 9.71 -8.58 -22.40
C GLN A 53 8.58 -9.34 -21.71
N ASN A 54 8.58 -9.29 -20.40
CA ASN A 54 7.64 -10.02 -19.55
C ASN A 54 6.66 -9.02 -18.94
N LYS A 55 5.37 -9.29 -19.03
CA LYS A 55 4.32 -8.39 -18.52
C LYS A 55 4.40 -8.14 -17.01
N ASN A 56 4.99 -9.07 -16.27
CA ASN A 56 5.10 -8.95 -14.81
C ASN A 56 6.29 -8.12 -14.37
N LEU A 57 7.26 -7.86 -15.25
CA LEU A 57 8.46 -7.11 -14.90
C LEU A 57 8.24 -5.60 -15.02
N TYR A 58 8.96 -4.86 -14.22
CA TYR A 58 8.91 -3.40 -14.17
C TYR A 58 9.97 -2.83 -15.13
N PRO A 59 9.57 -2.14 -16.20
CA PRO A 59 10.53 -1.69 -17.22
C PRO A 59 11.14 -0.31 -16.96
N GLY A 60 10.71 0.40 -15.95
CA GLY A 60 11.08 1.81 -15.73
C GLY A 60 12.57 2.04 -15.51
N HIS A 61 13.02 3.25 -15.81
CA HIS A 61 14.42 3.66 -15.65
C HIS A 61 14.92 3.54 -14.22
N TYR A 62 14.05 3.73 -13.24
CA TYR A 62 14.44 3.64 -11.83
C TYR A 62 14.94 2.24 -11.46
N ILE A 63 14.49 1.21 -12.17
CA ILE A 63 14.99 -0.16 -11.95
C ILE A 63 16.48 -0.24 -12.37
N ILE A 64 16.83 0.43 -13.46
CA ILE A 64 18.23 0.50 -13.92
C ILE A 64 19.09 1.22 -12.87
N ASP A 65 18.57 2.30 -12.29
CA ASP A 65 19.29 3.06 -11.25
C ASP A 65 19.55 2.18 -10.02
N ILE A 66 18.56 1.37 -9.62
CA ILE A 66 18.72 0.43 -8.51
C ILE A 66 19.82 -0.57 -8.84
N ALA A 67 19.81 -1.12 -10.05
CA ALA A 67 20.81 -2.09 -10.49
C ALA A 67 22.22 -1.50 -10.44
N HIS A 68 22.39 -0.26 -10.92
CA HIS A 68 23.69 0.43 -10.84
C HIS A 68 24.15 0.62 -9.40
N LYS A 69 23.25 0.99 -8.50
CA LYS A 69 23.59 1.15 -7.08
C LYS A 69 24.06 -0.16 -6.45
N ILE A 70 23.37 -1.26 -6.79
CA ILE A 70 23.75 -2.59 -6.27
C ILE A 70 25.14 -2.97 -6.78
N LEU A 71 25.42 -2.76 -8.07
CA LEU A 71 26.72 -3.07 -8.66
C LEU A 71 27.84 -2.21 -8.07
N LYS A 72 27.55 -0.95 -7.76
CA LYS A 72 28.52 -0.07 -7.12
C LYS A 72 28.90 -0.59 -5.72
N LYS A 73 27.93 -1.09 -4.97
CA LYS A 73 28.14 -1.65 -3.64
C LYS A 73 28.82 -3.02 -3.68
N ASP A 74 28.46 -3.85 -4.67
CA ASP A 74 28.94 -5.22 -4.79
C ASP A 74 29.25 -5.54 -6.26
N PRO A 75 30.42 -5.07 -6.77
CA PRO A 75 30.77 -5.30 -8.18
C PRO A 75 30.90 -6.78 -8.55
N LYS A 76 31.13 -7.64 -7.57
CA LYS A 76 31.36 -9.08 -7.79
C LYS A 76 30.11 -9.92 -7.45
N ILE A 77 28.94 -9.29 -7.38
CA ILE A 77 27.71 -9.99 -7.04
C ILE A 77 27.49 -11.20 -7.99
N ASN A 78 27.14 -12.34 -7.42
CA ASN A 78 26.91 -13.56 -8.19
C ASN A 78 25.49 -13.56 -8.75
N LEU A 79 25.37 -13.44 -10.06
CA LEU A 79 24.07 -13.36 -10.76
C LEU A 79 23.69 -14.67 -11.44
N SER A 80 24.25 -15.81 -11.00
CA SER A 80 23.97 -17.10 -11.62
C SER A 80 22.52 -17.58 -11.40
N SER A 81 21.91 -17.19 -10.27
CA SER A 81 20.55 -17.62 -9.92
C SER A 81 19.85 -16.53 -9.11
N PHE A 82 18.65 -16.16 -9.54
CA PHE A 82 17.82 -15.18 -8.83
C PHE A 82 17.46 -15.69 -7.43
N ASP A 83 17.09 -16.97 -7.32
CA ASP A 83 16.65 -17.53 -6.04
C ASP A 83 17.74 -17.43 -4.96
N LYS A 84 19.00 -17.53 -5.34
CA LYS A 84 20.11 -17.46 -4.39
C LYS A 84 20.34 -16.07 -3.83
N ILE A 85 20.04 -15.03 -4.60
CA ILE A 85 20.31 -13.64 -4.18
C ILE A 85 19.04 -12.79 -4.06
N LYS A 86 17.88 -13.42 -4.16
CA LYS A 86 16.56 -12.74 -4.09
C LYS A 86 16.44 -11.88 -2.83
N THR A 87 16.79 -12.41 -1.68
CA THR A 87 16.68 -11.70 -0.41
C THR A 87 17.54 -10.44 -0.40
N LYS A 88 18.78 -10.57 -0.89
CA LYS A 88 19.70 -9.43 -0.96
C LYS A 88 19.19 -8.35 -1.92
N ILE A 89 18.76 -8.75 -3.10
CA ILE A 89 18.23 -7.82 -4.11
C ILE A 89 16.97 -7.12 -3.57
N SER A 90 16.06 -7.89 -2.95
CA SER A 90 14.83 -7.32 -2.39
C SER A 90 15.14 -6.26 -1.34
N LYS A 91 16.05 -6.56 -0.43
CA LYS A 91 16.43 -5.63 0.65
C LYS A 91 16.99 -4.33 0.07
N GLU A 92 17.93 -4.43 -0.86
CA GLU A 92 18.55 -3.24 -1.47
C GLU A 92 17.55 -2.43 -2.29
N SER A 93 16.70 -3.13 -3.05
CA SER A 93 15.68 -2.49 -3.90
C SER A 93 14.66 -1.74 -3.06
N LEU A 94 14.19 -2.37 -1.99
CA LEU A 94 13.19 -1.76 -1.10
C LEU A 94 13.78 -0.57 -0.34
N ASN A 95 15.04 -0.67 0.09
CA ASN A 95 15.72 0.46 0.73
C ASN A 95 15.82 1.66 -0.22
N TYR A 96 16.20 1.40 -1.46
CA TYR A 96 16.27 2.46 -2.47
C TYR A 96 14.92 3.12 -2.68
N SER A 97 13.88 2.30 -2.88
CA SER A 97 12.52 2.80 -3.11
C SER A 97 11.99 3.61 -1.92
N LEU A 98 12.22 3.12 -0.71
CA LEU A 98 11.77 3.82 0.49
C LEU A 98 12.48 5.16 0.64
N ASN A 99 13.78 5.22 0.33
CA ASN A 99 14.52 6.48 0.39
C ASN A 99 13.98 7.48 -0.63
N LEU A 100 13.59 7.02 -1.83
CA LEU A 100 12.96 7.89 -2.83
C LEU A 100 11.61 8.42 -2.32
N ILE A 101 10.80 7.55 -1.73
CA ILE A 101 9.50 7.93 -1.17
C ILE A 101 9.68 8.99 -0.08
N LYS A 102 10.63 8.76 0.83
CA LYS A 102 10.91 9.73 1.90
C LYS A 102 11.39 11.07 1.36
N ALA A 103 12.23 11.05 0.33
CA ALA A 103 12.73 12.28 -0.30
C ALA A 103 11.58 13.04 -0.96
N ASP A 104 10.70 12.36 -1.67
CA ASP A 104 9.54 12.98 -2.32
C ASP A 104 8.58 13.57 -1.28
N LEU A 105 8.31 12.83 -0.22
CA LEU A 105 7.46 13.32 0.87
C LEU A 105 8.07 14.55 1.52
N ASN A 106 9.38 14.55 1.73
CA ASN A 106 10.09 15.70 2.32
C ASN A 106 9.97 16.93 1.42
N LYS A 107 10.08 16.76 0.10
CA LYS A 107 9.91 17.87 -0.85
C LYS A 107 8.50 18.45 -0.79
N LEU A 108 7.50 17.61 -0.48
CA LEU A 108 6.11 18.04 -0.28
C LEU A 108 5.87 18.66 1.10
N GLY A 109 6.89 18.66 1.96
CA GLY A 109 6.75 19.15 3.33
C GLY A 109 6.05 18.16 4.26
N ILE A 110 6.08 16.87 3.92
CA ILE A 110 5.38 15.83 4.69
C ILE A 110 6.42 14.95 5.40
N LYS A 111 6.25 14.79 6.70
CA LYS A 111 7.15 14.00 7.53
C LYS A 111 6.32 13.04 8.39
N HIS A 112 6.52 11.74 8.17
CA HIS A 112 5.83 10.73 8.95
C HIS A 112 6.61 10.40 10.21
N ASP A 113 5.89 10.08 11.28
CA ASP A 113 6.49 9.70 12.55
C ASP A 113 6.93 8.24 12.56
N LYS A 114 6.21 7.38 11.83
CA LYS A 114 6.49 5.94 11.76
C LYS A 114 6.36 5.43 10.34
N PHE A 115 7.24 4.47 10.02
CA PHE A 115 7.15 3.66 8.78
C PHE A 115 7.02 2.21 9.22
N ILE A 116 5.89 1.60 8.91
CA ILE A 116 5.60 0.23 9.34
C ILE A 116 5.69 -0.69 8.14
N SER A 117 6.54 -1.70 8.25
CA SER A 117 6.76 -2.69 7.19
C SER A 117 5.67 -3.77 7.23
N GLU A 118 5.01 -3.98 6.10
CA GLU A 118 4.03 -5.06 5.96
C GLU A 118 4.67 -6.40 6.25
N ARG A 119 5.89 -6.64 5.77
CA ARG A 119 6.62 -7.87 6.00
C ARG A 119 6.75 -8.18 7.49
N THR A 120 7.06 -7.17 8.29
CA THR A 120 7.20 -7.32 9.75
C THR A 120 5.87 -7.68 10.39
N ILE A 121 4.79 -7.02 9.95
CA ILE A 121 3.44 -7.23 10.53
C ILE A 121 2.89 -8.62 10.14
N VAL A 122 3.16 -9.06 8.91
CA VAL A 122 2.53 -10.26 8.33
C VAL A 122 3.25 -11.54 8.71
N ASN A 123 4.23 -11.50 9.61
CA ASN A 123 4.84 -12.75 10.01
C ASN A 123 3.78 -13.68 10.61
N LYS A 124 3.98 -14.99 10.44
CA LYS A 124 2.98 -15.99 10.81
C LYS A 124 2.58 -15.92 12.29
N ASN A 125 3.52 -15.58 13.17
CA ASN A 125 3.24 -15.55 14.60
C ASN A 125 2.31 -14.39 14.96
N LEU A 126 2.49 -13.21 14.35
CA LEU A 126 1.63 -12.07 14.61
C LEU A 126 0.22 -12.29 14.09
N VAL A 127 0.08 -12.86 12.90
CA VAL A 127 -1.22 -13.17 12.33
C VAL A 127 -1.92 -14.23 13.21
N ASN A 128 -1.20 -15.28 13.57
CA ASN A 128 -1.73 -16.34 14.43
C ASN A 128 -2.20 -15.78 15.78
N LYS A 129 -1.41 -14.93 16.41
CA LYS A 129 -1.77 -14.32 17.69
C LYS A 129 -3.04 -13.50 17.59
N THR A 130 -3.16 -12.71 16.53
CA THR A 130 -4.35 -11.87 16.30
C THR A 130 -5.59 -12.74 16.11
N VAL A 131 -5.47 -13.76 15.28
CA VAL A 131 -6.58 -14.67 14.98
C VAL A 131 -7.00 -15.44 16.25
N GLU A 132 -6.04 -15.91 17.04
CA GLU A 132 -6.35 -16.63 18.29
C GLU A 132 -7.08 -15.72 19.28
N LYS A 133 -6.69 -14.45 19.37
CA LYS A 133 -7.38 -13.49 20.23
C LYS A 133 -8.84 -13.31 19.81
N LEU A 134 -9.08 -13.17 18.52
CA LEU A 134 -10.44 -13.05 17.99
C LEU A 134 -11.24 -14.36 18.17
N LYS A 135 -10.56 -15.48 18.06
CA LYS A 135 -11.16 -16.80 18.26
C LYS A 135 -11.64 -16.99 19.71
N LYS A 136 -10.84 -16.56 20.68
CA LYS A 136 -11.20 -16.59 22.11
C LYS A 136 -12.49 -15.82 22.37
N ASN A 137 -12.68 -14.71 21.68
CA ASN A 137 -13.87 -13.88 21.83
C ASN A 137 -15.04 -14.35 20.96
N LYS A 138 -14.88 -15.48 20.26
CA LYS A 138 -15.88 -16.06 19.39
C LYS A 138 -16.22 -15.19 18.17
N PHE A 139 -15.30 -14.30 17.80
CA PHE A 139 -15.43 -13.47 16.60
C PHE A 139 -14.83 -14.15 15.37
N VAL A 140 -14.04 -15.20 15.58
CA VAL A 140 -13.48 -16.03 14.51
C VAL A 140 -13.92 -17.46 14.77
N VAL A 141 -14.49 -18.09 13.73
CA VAL A 141 -14.99 -19.45 13.80
C VAL A 141 -14.62 -20.20 12.51
N GLU A 142 -14.70 -21.52 12.55
CA GLU A 142 -14.64 -22.33 11.34
C GLU A 142 -16.05 -22.48 10.80
N GLY A 143 -16.23 -22.30 9.51
CA GLY A 143 -17.55 -22.38 8.90
C GLY A 143 -17.50 -22.28 7.39
N PHE A 144 -18.66 -22.06 6.82
CA PHE A 144 -18.83 -21.99 5.36
C PHE A 144 -19.35 -20.63 4.97
N LEU A 145 -18.79 -20.07 3.89
CA LEU A 145 -19.26 -18.82 3.30
C LEU A 145 -20.19 -19.12 2.14
N SER A 146 -21.16 -18.24 1.93
CA SER A 146 -22.02 -18.28 0.75
C SER A 146 -21.20 -17.91 -0.50
N PRO A 147 -21.58 -18.43 -1.69
CA PRO A 147 -20.89 -18.01 -2.90
C PRO A 147 -21.06 -16.49 -3.13
N PRO A 148 -20.08 -15.85 -3.80
CA PRO A 148 -20.22 -14.44 -4.14
C PRO A 148 -21.47 -14.21 -5.02
N LYS A 149 -22.04 -13.02 -4.92
CA LYS A 149 -23.18 -12.63 -5.76
C LYS A 149 -22.81 -12.80 -7.24
N GLY A 150 -23.68 -13.45 -7.98
CA GLY A 150 -23.46 -13.71 -9.41
C GLY A 150 -22.73 -15.00 -9.70
N GLU A 151 -22.26 -15.70 -8.67
CA GLU A 151 -21.57 -16.99 -8.83
C GLU A 151 -22.34 -18.16 -8.26
N GLU A 152 -23.60 -17.96 -7.93
CA GLU A 152 -24.44 -18.98 -7.29
C GLU A 152 -24.61 -20.22 -8.17
N ASN A 153 -24.53 -20.06 -9.49
CA ASN A 153 -24.71 -21.15 -10.45
C ASN A 153 -23.39 -21.75 -10.95
N LEU A 154 -22.25 -21.23 -10.47
CA LEU A 154 -20.95 -21.79 -10.82
C LEU A 154 -20.62 -22.94 -9.88
N GLN A 155 -19.59 -23.70 -10.20
CA GLN A 155 -19.17 -24.83 -9.36
C GLN A 155 -18.55 -24.33 -8.06
N TRP A 156 -19.38 -23.73 -7.21
CA TRP A 156 -18.94 -23.26 -5.91
C TRP A 156 -18.71 -24.45 -5.00
N LYS A 157 -17.47 -24.63 -4.59
CA LYS A 157 -17.15 -25.69 -3.62
C LYS A 157 -17.35 -25.15 -2.22
N LYS A 158 -18.25 -25.79 -1.49
CA LYS A 158 -18.51 -25.45 -0.09
C LYS A 158 -17.37 -25.99 0.74
N THR A 159 -16.39 -25.12 1.02
CA THR A 159 -15.18 -25.47 1.74
C THR A 159 -15.21 -24.84 3.14
N LYS A 160 -14.84 -25.63 4.14
CA LYS A 160 -14.73 -25.13 5.50
C LYS A 160 -13.56 -24.15 5.59
N ARG A 161 -13.86 -22.97 6.10
CA ARG A 161 -12.88 -21.87 6.16
C ARG A 161 -12.81 -21.28 7.56
N LEU A 162 -11.69 -20.65 7.86
CA LEU A 162 -11.54 -19.81 9.04
C LEU A 162 -12.18 -18.46 8.71
N ILE A 163 -13.20 -18.07 9.47
CA ILE A 163 -14.06 -16.93 9.12
C ILE A 163 -14.09 -15.92 10.28
N PHE A 164 -13.87 -14.64 9.95
CA PHE A 164 -14.16 -13.54 10.86
C PHE A 164 -15.63 -13.16 10.73
N LYS A 165 -16.34 -13.14 11.86
CA LYS A 165 -17.77 -12.83 11.93
C LYS A 165 -18.00 -11.33 11.82
N SER A 166 -17.66 -10.79 10.66
CA SER A 166 -17.66 -9.35 10.36
C SER A 166 -19.08 -8.77 10.46
N THR A 167 -20.10 -9.56 10.16
CA THR A 167 -21.50 -9.11 10.22
C THR A 167 -21.92 -8.71 11.64
N LEU A 168 -21.27 -9.23 12.66
CA LEU A 168 -21.54 -8.84 14.05
C LEU A 168 -21.20 -7.37 14.30
N PHE A 169 -20.39 -6.77 13.43
CA PHE A 169 -19.88 -5.41 13.58
C PHE A 169 -20.24 -4.50 12.41
N GLY A 170 -21.32 -4.83 11.71
CA GLY A 170 -21.88 -3.94 10.69
C GLY A 170 -21.41 -4.16 9.26
N ASP A 171 -20.61 -5.19 9.01
CA ASP A 171 -20.25 -5.56 7.65
C ASP A 171 -21.42 -6.30 6.97
N ASP A 172 -21.41 -6.32 5.66
CA ASP A 172 -22.45 -6.98 4.87
C ASP A 172 -22.29 -8.50 4.85
N LEU A 173 -21.06 -8.99 4.96
CA LEU A 173 -20.73 -10.41 4.87
C LEU A 173 -19.66 -10.77 5.89
N ASP A 174 -19.65 -12.03 6.31
CA ASP A 174 -18.53 -12.56 7.06
C ASP A 174 -17.36 -12.77 6.10
N ARG A 175 -16.13 -12.73 6.62
CA ARG A 175 -14.93 -12.68 5.78
C ARG A 175 -13.97 -13.82 6.07
N ALA A 176 -13.48 -14.46 5.00
CA ALA A 176 -12.49 -15.52 5.11
C ALA A 176 -11.14 -14.95 5.56
N LEU A 177 -10.47 -15.63 6.48
CA LEU A 177 -9.13 -15.28 6.93
C LEU A 177 -8.08 -16.14 6.27
N LYS A 178 -8.45 -17.32 5.75
CA LYS A 178 -7.53 -18.21 5.02
C LYS A 178 -8.06 -18.52 3.64
N LYS A 179 -7.15 -18.72 2.72
CA LYS A 179 -7.44 -19.19 1.37
C LYS A 179 -7.56 -20.73 1.38
N ASP A 180 -7.98 -21.31 0.25
CA ASP A 180 -8.11 -22.76 0.10
C ASP A 180 -6.78 -23.48 0.31
N ASP A 181 -5.65 -22.84 -0.05
CA ASP A 181 -4.32 -23.44 0.09
C ASP A 181 -3.76 -23.33 1.52
N GLY A 182 -4.54 -22.77 2.45
CA GLY A 182 -4.12 -22.63 3.85
C GLY A 182 -3.33 -21.35 4.16
N SER A 183 -3.03 -20.55 3.15
CA SER A 183 -2.35 -19.27 3.38
C SER A 183 -3.33 -18.19 3.84
N TRP A 184 -2.81 -17.15 4.46
CA TRP A 184 -3.62 -16.04 4.94
C TRP A 184 -4.10 -15.17 3.77
N THR A 185 -5.33 -14.66 3.88
CA THR A 185 -5.86 -13.68 2.94
C THR A 185 -5.22 -12.31 3.20
N TYR A 186 -5.30 -11.42 2.21
CA TYR A 186 -4.89 -10.02 2.42
C TYR A 186 -5.65 -9.38 3.58
N PHE A 187 -6.92 -9.76 3.75
CA PHE A 187 -7.75 -9.25 4.84
C PHE A 187 -7.17 -9.67 6.20
N ALA A 188 -6.72 -10.91 6.35
CA ALA A 188 -6.10 -11.38 7.60
C ALA A 188 -4.86 -10.55 7.93
N ASN A 189 -4.07 -10.20 6.92
CA ASN A 189 -2.89 -9.37 7.10
C ASN A 189 -3.27 -7.95 7.53
N ASP A 190 -4.32 -7.40 6.93
CA ASP A 190 -4.86 -6.09 7.27
C ASP A 190 -5.40 -6.06 8.70
N VAL A 191 -6.10 -7.11 9.10
CA VAL A 191 -6.60 -7.24 10.47
C VAL A 191 -5.42 -7.22 11.46
N THR A 192 -4.36 -7.93 11.13
CA THR A 192 -3.15 -7.99 11.98
C THR A 192 -2.49 -6.62 12.09
N TYR A 193 -2.39 -5.88 10.99
CA TYR A 193 -1.87 -4.52 11.00
C TYR A 193 -2.71 -3.61 11.91
N HIS A 194 -4.03 -3.72 11.81
CA HIS A 194 -4.92 -2.90 12.64
C HIS A 194 -4.88 -3.33 14.10
N ALA A 195 -4.63 -4.61 14.39
CA ALA A 195 -4.39 -5.08 15.76
C ALA A 195 -3.17 -4.38 16.37
N ASP A 196 -2.11 -4.20 15.58
CA ASP A 196 -0.93 -3.45 16.02
C ASP A 196 -1.30 -2.01 16.39
N LYS A 197 -2.08 -1.34 15.55
CA LYS A 197 -2.53 0.02 15.83
C LYS A 197 -3.39 0.09 17.09
N VAL A 198 -4.35 -0.84 17.21
CA VAL A 198 -5.25 -0.89 18.39
C VAL A 198 -4.45 -1.10 19.66
N SER A 199 -3.40 -1.91 19.61
CA SER A 199 -2.56 -2.19 20.79
C SER A 199 -1.86 -0.94 21.34
N ARG A 200 -1.71 0.10 20.51
CA ARG A 200 -1.07 1.34 20.92
C ARG A 200 -2.03 2.32 21.61
N LYS A 201 -3.29 1.92 21.81
CA LYS A 201 -4.27 2.63 22.64
C LYS A 201 -4.65 4.03 22.15
N TYR A 202 -4.76 4.22 20.85
CA TYR A 202 -5.31 5.46 20.28
C TYR A 202 -6.82 5.48 20.45
N ASP A 203 -7.37 6.67 20.63
CA ASP A 203 -8.83 6.86 20.65
C ASP A 203 -9.40 6.72 19.23
N TYR A 204 -8.67 7.26 18.26
CA TYR A 204 -9.07 7.26 16.85
C TYR A 204 -7.95 6.74 15.97
N LEU A 205 -8.32 5.93 14.99
CA LEU A 205 -7.46 5.57 13.87
C LEU A 205 -8.06 6.23 12.63
N VAL A 206 -7.22 6.91 11.85
CA VAL A 206 -7.67 7.54 10.60
C VAL A 206 -6.88 6.91 9.46
N ASN A 207 -7.58 6.22 8.57
CA ASN A 207 -6.98 5.65 7.36
C ASN A 207 -7.28 6.55 6.17
N ILE A 208 -6.24 6.99 5.48
CA ILE A 208 -6.36 7.77 4.24
C ILE A 208 -6.16 6.80 3.10
N LEU A 209 -7.21 6.56 2.32
CA LEU A 209 -7.25 5.50 1.31
C LEU A 209 -7.53 6.08 -0.07
N GLY A 210 -7.01 5.41 -1.10
CA GLY A 210 -7.41 5.69 -2.48
C GLY A 210 -8.81 5.14 -2.76
N ALA A 211 -9.44 5.64 -3.81
CA ALA A 211 -10.82 5.25 -4.16
C ALA A 211 -10.95 3.75 -4.47
N ASP A 212 -9.87 3.11 -4.89
CA ASP A 212 -9.86 1.68 -5.18
C ASP A 212 -9.99 0.80 -3.93
N HIS A 213 -9.86 1.38 -2.73
CA HIS A 213 -9.95 0.65 -1.46
C HIS A 213 -11.31 0.79 -0.77
N THR A 214 -12.29 1.42 -1.42
CA THR A 214 -13.60 1.71 -0.81
C THR A 214 -14.29 0.44 -0.28
N GLY A 215 -14.18 -0.67 -1.02
CA GLY A 215 -14.82 -1.93 -0.65
C GLY A 215 -14.28 -2.56 0.64
N TYR A 216 -13.14 -2.10 1.13
CA TYR A 216 -12.53 -2.63 2.35
C TYR A 216 -13.00 -1.95 3.63
N ILE A 217 -13.66 -0.80 3.52
CA ILE A 217 -13.94 0.05 4.69
C ILE A 217 -14.77 -0.67 5.75
N LYS A 218 -15.86 -1.30 5.34
CA LYS A 218 -16.76 -1.96 6.30
C LYS A 218 -16.08 -3.11 7.05
N ARG A 219 -15.30 -3.93 6.33
CA ARG A 219 -14.65 -5.08 6.95
C ARG A 219 -13.51 -4.67 7.88
N ILE A 220 -12.76 -3.63 7.54
CA ILE A 220 -11.69 -3.13 8.41
C ILE A 220 -12.29 -2.42 9.63
N SER A 221 -13.36 -1.67 9.45
CA SER A 221 -14.08 -1.05 10.58
C SER A 221 -14.59 -2.12 11.55
N ALA A 222 -15.16 -3.20 11.00
CA ALA A 222 -15.61 -4.32 11.82
C ALA A 222 -14.45 -4.95 12.60
N ALA A 223 -13.30 -5.12 11.95
CA ALA A 223 -12.12 -5.68 12.60
C ALA A 223 -11.63 -4.81 13.76
N VAL A 224 -11.59 -3.49 13.56
CA VAL A 224 -11.15 -2.56 14.62
C VAL A 224 -12.13 -2.60 15.81
N GLN A 225 -13.43 -2.65 15.53
CA GLN A 225 -14.44 -2.77 16.58
C GLN A 225 -14.23 -4.05 17.39
N ALA A 226 -14.02 -5.17 16.71
CA ALA A 226 -13.82 -6.46 17.37
C ALA A 226 -12.52 -6.46 18.20
N LEU A 227 -11.43 -5.97 17.63
CA LEU A 227 -10.11 -5.96 18.28
C LEU A 227 -10.07 -5.05 19.48
N SER A 228 -10.75 -3.91 19.43
CA SER A 228 -10.70 -2.90 20.49
C SER A 228 -11.86 -3.02 21.45
N LYS A 229 -12.80 -3.91 21.23
CA LYS A 229 -14.07 -4.02 21.98
C LYS A 229 -14.79 -2.66 22.00
N ASN A 230 -14.84 -2.04 20.82
CA ASN A 230 -15.49 -0.74 20.56
C ASN A 230 -14.84 0.45 21.30
N LYS A 231 -13.60 0.30 21.79
CA LYS A 231 -12.90 1.40 22.47
C LYS A 231 -12.16 2.31 21.52
N THR A 232 -11.86 1.84 20.30
CA THR A 232 -11.16 2.63 19.27
C THR A 232 -12.09 2.81 18.08
N ILE A 233 -12.15 4.03 17.57
CA ILE A 233 -12.98 4.37 16.41
C ILE A 233 -12.08 4.48 15.19
N LEU A 234 -12.42 3.74 14.12
CA LEU A 234 -11.74 3.87 12.84
C LEU A 234 -12.51 4.81 11.93
N ILE A 235 -11.82 5.81 11.40
CA ILE A 235 -12.36 6.74 10.42
C ILE A 235 -11.58 6.53 9.12
N CYS A 236 -12.29 6.23 8.03
CA CYS A 236 -11.66 6.06 6.72
C CYS A 236 -12.01 7.27 5.85
N LYS A 237 -10.99 7.91 5.32
CA LYS A 237 -11.15 9.03 4.38
C LYS A 237 -10.64 8.57 3.02
N VAL A 238 -11.54 8.62 2.02
CA VAL A 238 -11.22 8.17 0.67
C VAL A 238 -10.85 9.40 -0.17
N CYS A 239 -9.69 9.31 -0.84
CA CYS A 239 -9.23 10.36 -1.74
C CYS A 239 -9.41 9.87 -3.17
N GLN A 240 -10.04 10.71 -4.00
CA GLN A 240 -10.31 10.39 -5.40
C GLN A 240 -9.06 10.61 -6.25
N LEU A 241 -9.15 10.21 -7.50
CA LEU A 241 -8.05 10.30 -8.46
C LEU A 241 -7.70 11.76 -8.78
N VAL A 242 -6.42 11.97 -9.06
CA VAL A 242 -5.92 13.23 -9.59
C VAL A 242 -5.61 13.01 -11.08
N LYS A 243 -6.24 13.80 -11.94
CA LYS A 243 -5.97 13.77 -13.38
C LYS A 243 -5.03 14.92 -13.72
N LEU A 244 -4.00 14.63 -14.51
CA LEU A 244 -3.00 15.61 -14.89
C LEU A 244 -3.29 16.12 -16.30
N PHE A 245 -3.23 17.44 -16.46
CA PHE A 245 -3.43 18.15 -17.73
C PHE A 245 -2.30 19.13 -17.98
N LYS A 246 -2.03 19.38 -19.25
CA LYS A 246 -1.12 20.44 -19.68
C LYS A 246 -1.73 21.10 -20.90
N ASN A 247 -1.91 22.43 -20.85
CA ASN A 247 -2.56 23.21 -21.91
C ASN A 247 -3.96 22.71 -22.23
N GLY A 248 -4.70 22.25 -21.21
CA GLY A 248 -6.07 21.76 -21.39
C GLY A 248 -6.17 20.35 -21.96
N GLU A 249 -5.04 19.72 -22.27
CA GLU A 249 -5.02 18.37 -22.81
C GLU A 249 -4.58 17.39 -21.71
N PRO A 250 -5.16 16.17 -21.68
CA PRO A 250 -4.71 15.16 -20.72
C PRO A 250 -3.23 14.88 -20.89
N TYR A 251 -2.50 14.89 -19.77
CA TYR A 251 -1.08 14.53 -19.78
C TYR A 251 -0.99 13.02 -19.70
N LYS A 252 -0.64 12.39 -20.81
CA LYS A 252 -0.57 10.93 -20.91
C LYS A 252 0.78 10.42 -20.44
N MET A 253 0.74 9.49 -19.50
CA MET A 253 1.91 8.75 -19.09
C MET A 253 1.98 7.46 -19.91
N SER A 254 3.09 7.26 -20.62
CA SER A 254 3.28 6.05 -21.39
C SER A 254 3.79 4.93 -20.49
N LYS A 255 2.94 3.96 -20.21
CA LYS A 255 3.33 2.79 -19.42
C LYS A 255 4.36 1.94 -20.17
N ARG A 256 4.34 1.98 -21.50
CA ARG A 256 5.25 1.19 -22.33
C ARG A 256 6.69 1.72 -22.29
N SER A 257 6.86 3.02 -22.27
CA SER A 257 8.20 3.64 -22.18
C SER A 257 8.73 3.63 -20.74
N GLY A 258 7.87 3.32 -19.77
CA GLY A 258 8.23 3.39 -18.37
C GLY A 258 8.30 4.82 -17.86
N ASP A 259 7.90 5.76 -18.66
CA ASP A 259 7.89 7.17 -18.29
C ASP A 259 6.62 7.49 -17.50
N PHE A 260 6.78 8.17 -16.40
CA PHE A 260 5.67 8.64 -15.58
C PHE A 260 6.11 9.94 -14.91
N ILE A 261 5.14 10.76 -14.53
CA ILE A 261 5.43 12.01 -13.84
C ILE A 261 5.70 11.66 -12.38
N SER A 262 6.91 11.94 -11.94
CA SER A 262 7.26 11.78 -10.53
C SER A 262 6.77 12.98 -9.73
N VAL A 263 6.70 12.80 -8.41
CA VAL A 263 6.41 13.92 -7.50
C VAL A 263 7.46 15.01 -7.69
N SER A 264 8.73 14.63 -7.86
CA SER A 264 9.82 15.59 -8.10
C SER A 264 9.57 16.41 -9.37
N ASP A 265 9.14 15.77 -10.46
CA ASP A 265 8.84 16.47 -11.71
C ASP A 265 7.73 17.50 -11.51
N LEU A 266 6.67 17.10 -10.83
CA LEU A 266 5.54 17.98 -10.54
C LEU A 266 5.97 19.18 -9.70
N LEU A 267 6.77 18.94 -8.66
CA LEU A 267 7.24 20.00 -7.77
C LEU A 267 8.19 20.96 -8.48
N ASN A 268 9.01 20.46 -9.39
CA ASN A 268 9.91 21.31 -10.18
C ASN A 268 9.13 22.22 -11.12
N GLU A 269 7.99 21.74 -11.64
CA GLU A 269 7.15 22.53 -12.53
C GLU A 269 6.41 23.65 -11.80
N VAL A 270 5.78 23.35 -10.66
CA VAL A 270 4.83 24.28 -10.05
C VAL A 270 5.11 24.62 -8.58
N GLY A 271 6.03 23.94 -7.96
CA GLY A 271 6.41 24.23 -6.57
C GLY A 271 5.53 23.53 -5.53
N LYS A 272 6.05 23.43 -4.31
CA LYS A 272 5.43 22.72 -3.19
C LYS A 272 4.07 23.32 -2.80
N ASP A 273 4.01 24.62 -2.62
CA ASP A 273 2.80 25.27 -2.11
C ASP A 273 1.65 25.16 -3.10
N SER A 274 1.97 25.30 -4.40
CA SER A 274 0.97 25.14 -5.46
C SER A 274 0.41 23.74 -5.51
N VAL A 275 1.27 22.73 -5.39
CA VAL A 275 0.82 21.32 -5.39
C VAL A 275 -0.08 21.07 -4.18
N ARG A 276 0.35 21.49 -2.99
CA ARG A 276 -0.42 21.28 -1.76
C ARG A 276 -1.78 21.98 -1.84
N PHE A 277 -1.80 23.22 -2.30
CA PHE A 277 -3.04 23.98 -2.45
C PHE A 277 -4.00 23.28 -3.41
N MET A 278 -3.50 22.86 -4.58
CA MET A 278 -4.36 22.23 -5.59
C MET A 278 -4.93 20.89 -5.11
N MET A 279 -4.16 20.14 -4.35
CA MET A 279 -4.63 18.85 -3.81
C MET A 279 -5.74 19.04 -2.76
N LEU A 280 -5.86 20.23 -2.18
CA LEU A 280 -6.83 20.55 -1.14
C LEU A 280 -7.97 21.43 -1.65
N ASN A 281 -7.90 21.87 -2.89
CA ASN A 281 -8.86 22.86 -3.45
C ASN A 281 -10.26 22.28 -3.62
N ARG A 282 -10.40 20.95 -3.62
CA ARG A 282 -11.69 20.27 -3.69
C ARG A 282 -11.80 19.29 -2.53
N GLY A 283 -13.02 18.93 -2.19
CA GLY A 283 -13.25 17.89 -1.20
C GLY A 283 -12.62 16.56 -1.63
N ASN A 284 -12.26 15.73 -0.67
CA ASN A 284 -11.64 14.44 -0.96
C ASN A 284 -12.56 13.48 -1.70
N ASP A 285 -13.85 13.78 -1.81
CA ASP A 285 -14.83 12.99 -2.55
C ASP A 285 -14.92 13.37 -4.04
N ALA A 286 -14.17 14.38 -4.47
CA ALA A 286 -14.16 14.86 -5.86
C ALA A 286 -12.82 14.59 -6.53
N GLU A 287 -12.88 14.20 -7.82
CA GLU A 287 -11.67 14.09 -8.63
C GLU A 287 -11.04 15.47 -8.83
N ILE A 288 -9.72 15.51 -8.86
CA ILE A 288 -8.96 16.73 -9.07
C ILE A 288 -8.41 16.73 -10.50
N ASP A 289 -8.72 17.78 -11.25
CA ASP A 289 -8.13 18.04 -12.57
C ASP A 289 -6.98 19.03 -12.37
N PHE A 290 -5.75 18.50 -12.36
CA PHE A 290 -4.55 19.29 -12.12
C PHE A 290 -3.97 19.72 -13.47
N ASP A 291 -4.19 21.00 -13.84
CA ASP A 291 -3.63 21.56 -15.08
C ASP A 291 -2.43 22.44 -14.71
N PHE A 292 -1.25 22.09 -15.22
CA PHE A 292 -0.02 22.80 -14.90
C PHE A 292 -0.10 24.30 -15.20
N ASN A 293 -0.73 24.68 -16.31
CA ASN A 293 -0.81 26.09 -16.68
C ASN A 293 -1.72 26.88 -15.75
N LYS A 294 -2.82 26.28 -15.30
CA LYS A 294 -3.73 26.93 -14.36
C LYS A 294 -3.09 27.08 -12.98
N VAL A 295 -2.30 26.13 -12.58
CA VAL A 295 -1.63 26.14 -11.27
C VAL A 295 -0.53 27.20 -11.24
N MET A 296 0.15 27.46 -12.35
CA MET A 296 1.19 28.50 -12.44
C MET A 296 0.63 29.90 -12.46
N UNK A 297 -0.40 29.81 -12.90
CA UNK A 297 -1.03 31.02 -13.02
C UNK A 297 -1.52 31.46 -11.91
#